data_ab9eef972152e951cf14f1e22292982b
#
_entry.id   ab9eef972152e951cf14f1e22292982b
#
_cell.length_a   1.000
_cell.length_b   1.000
_cell.length_c   1.000
_cell.angle_alpha   90.00
_cell.angle_beta   90.00
_cell.angle_gamma   90.00
#
_symmetry.space_group_name_H-M   'P 1'
#
loop_
_entity.id
_entity.type
_entity.pdbx_description
1 polymer ?
#
loop_
_entity_poly.entity_id
_entity_poly.type
_entity_poly.pdbx_seq_one_letter_code
_entity_poly.pdbx_strand_id
1 'polypeptide(L)'
;KLAYSTDYNTFIDYVMETQGVTKDEAKAIKKDDAQEEAIQKEILANEVTAALGCDADALAELEADTAMIALFQKGFDNLMNGSGTNATLFKNAVMMLWIGIVLIIAGGSVLFIQAMDDSRKRKKGAVKVNPKAKKVGEFFLNYALYIILGVILVIVCLVKPNFLDPVNILNILKQASTKGILALGCAGLIVLAGTDLSIGRVLGLSAAVTASLVQSVTYSSRMFPQMTQQLPLFVPLLASIAVAVIFSLINGFGVAKLHLHAFIITLGTQLIAFGCNCLFIESQPSGTAQALSTFDQNFLNFAAGNVTLLGLKIPKVVIYFLIIAVIMWVIWNKTRLGKNMFAVGGNTEAAAVSGVNVAKTIMLVYLIAGILYGTSAFLEAARITSVGANTGINYETDAISAVVVGGVSFSGGVGTIQGVVIGAILLQAINYSLQFMGVNPYLQYVVRGLIIILAVAIDVRKYIAKK
;
A
#
# COMPACT_ATOMS: atom_id res chain seq x y z
N LYS A 1 -2.93 8.73 -36.11
CA LYS A 1 -1.49 8.42 -36.33
C LYS A 1 -0.93 7.96 -34.99
N LEU A 2 -0.91 6.69 -34.71
CA LEU A 2 -0.04 6.10 -33.72
C LEU A 2 1.36 6.15 -34.33
N ALA A 3 2.19 7.11 -33.88
CA ALA A 3 3.60 7.13 -34.20
C ALA A 3 4.28 6.06 -33.35
N TYR A 4 4.33 4.84 -33.87
CA TYR A 4 5.17 3.79 -33.32
C TYR A 4 6.56 3.96 -33.96
N SER A 5 7.53 4.41 -33.20
CA SER A 5 8.92 4.41 -33.64
C SER A 5 9.60 3.22 -32.99
N THR A 6 9.91 2.21 -33.78
CA THR A 6 10.74 1.10 -33.34
C THR A 6 12.13 1.63 -32.96
N ASP A 7 12.71 1.15 -31.86
CA ASP A 7 14.06 1.49 -31.44
C ASP A 7 15.07 1.28 -32.58
N TYR A 8 16.05 2.20 -32.67
CA TYR A 8 17.06 2.21 -33.74
C TYR A 8 17.76 0.86 -33.93
N ASN A 9 18.12 0.21 -32.85
CA ASN A 9 18.84 -1.08 -32.90
C ASN A 9 17.93 -2.21 -33.36
N THR A 10 16.69 -2.28 -32.88
CA THR A 10 15.69 -3.26 -33.29
C THR A 10 15.41 -3.18 -34.78
N PHE A 11 15.30 -1.96 -35.34
CA PHE A 11 15.12 -1.76 -36.78
C PHE A 11 16.33 -2.28 -37.59
N ILE A 12 17.55 -1.93 -37.19
CA ILE A 12 18.78 -2.35 -37.89
C ILE A 12 18.92 -3.88 -37.84
N ASP A 13 18.73 -4.48 -36.67
CA ASP A 13 18.84 -5.93 -36.46
C ASP A 13 17.80 -6.69 -37.31
N TYR A 14 16.56 -6.19 -37.36
CA TYR A 14 15.50 -6.75 -38.18
C TYR A 14 15.86 -6.72 -39.71
N VAL A 15 16.36 -5.59 -40.21
CA VAL A 15 16.76 -5.43 -41.61
C VAL A 15 17.94 -6.35 -41.96
N MET A 16 18.91 -6.47 -41.06
CA MET A 16 20.04 -7.40 -41.28
C MET A 16 19.59 -8.85 -41.31
N GLU A 17 18.65 -9.25 -40.45
CA GLU A 17 18.18 -10.62 -40.37
C GLU A 17 17.26 -11.01 -41.54
N THR A 18 16.34 -10.13 -41.95
CA THR A 18 15.35 -10.41 -43.00
C THR A 18 15.88 -10.24 -44.39
N GLN A 19 16.76 -9.26 -44.63
CA GLN A 19 17.28 -8.94 -45.96
C GLN A 19 18.72 -9.43 -46.21
N GLY A 20 19.40 -9.95 -45.15
CA GLY A 20 20.76 -10.49 -45.29
C GLY A 20 21.83 -9.43 -45.61
N VAL A 21 21.56 -8.16 -45.30
CA VAL A 21 22.45 -7.03 -45.62
C VAL A 21 23.40 -6.71 -44.47
N THR A 22 24.48 -5.99 -44.78
CA THR A 22 25.44 -5.55 -43.78
C THR A 22 24.87 -4.38 -42.94
N LYS A 23 25.43 -4.17 -41.76
CA LYS A 23 25.01 -3.11 -40.84
C LYS A 23 25.03 -1.70 -41.44
N ASP A 24 25.98 -1.44 -42.36
CA ASP A 24 26.12 -0.13 -43.01
C ASP A 24 25.06 0.04 -44.16
N GLU A 25 24.69 -1.03 -44.83
CA GLU A 25 23.58 -1.06 -45.81
C GLU A 25 22.23 -0.89 -45.09
N ALA A 26 22.02 -1.55 -43.93
CA ALA A 26 20.81 -1.38 -43.15
C ALA A 26 20.65 0.06 -42.60
N LYS A 27 21.76 0.73 -42.28
CA LYS A 27 21.74 2.17 -41.92
C LYS A 27 21.43 3.07 -43.12
N ALA A 28 21.80 2.68 -44.32
CA ALA A 28 21.45 3.41 -45.55
C ALA A 28 19.95 3.30 -45.85
N ILE A 29 19.38 2.12 -45.66
CA ILE A 29 17.92 1.87 -45.78
C ILE A 29 17.12 2.74 -44.78
N LYS A 30 17.61 2.88 -43.55
CA LYS A 30 16.98 3.74 -42.55
C LYS A 30 17.00 5.23 -42.88
N LYS A 31 17.83 5.68 -43.80
CA LYS A 31 17.89 7.06 -44.29
C LYS A 31 16.92 7.34 -45.44
N ASP A 32 16.33 6.31 -46.01
CA ASP A 32 15.28 6.43 -47.03
C ASP A 32 13.92 6.37 -46.37
N ASP A 33 13.27 7.52 -46.22
CA ASP A 33 11.97 7.67 -45.52
C ASP A 33 10.89 6.69 -46.01
N ALA A 34 10.86 6.38 -47.30
CA ALA A 34 9.87 5.49 -47.89
C ALA A 34 10.13 4.01 -47.51
N GLN A 35 11.38 3.60 -47.55
CA GLN A 35 11.81 2.24 -47.16
C GLN A 35 11.72 2.04 -45.65
N GLU A 36 12.10 3.04 -44.87
CA GLU A 36 11.94 3.00 -43.42
C GLU A 36 10.48 2.83 -43.00
N GLU A 37 9.55 3.60 -43.61
CA GLU A 37 8.12 3.50 -43.28
C GLU A 37 7.54 2.14 -43.63
N ALA A 38 7.96 1.54 -44.77
CA ALA A 38 7.52 0.23 -45.20
C ALA A 38 7.98 -0.88 -44.21
N ILE A 39 9.25 -0.85 -43.82
CA ILE A 39 9.82 -1.85 -42.88
C ILE A 39 9.25 -1.67 -41.47
N GLN A 40 9.04 -0.43 -41.01
CA GLN A 40 8.40 -0.20 -39.73
C GLN A 40 6.96 -0.73 -39.68
N LYS A 41 6.22 -0.63 -40.78
CA LYS A 41 4.89 -1.26 -40.93
C LYS A 41 4.95 -2.78 -40.87
N GLU A 42 5.97 -3.39 -41.47
CA GLU A 42 6.17 -4.84 -41.45
C GLU A 42 6.53 -5.34 -40.03
N ILE A 43 7.44 -4.67 -39.33
CA ILE A 43 7.78 -4.99 -37.92
C ILE A 43 6.52 -4.90 -37.08
N LEU A 44 5.75 -3.83 -37.18
CA LEU A 44 4.52 -3.63 -36.46
C LEU A 44 3.49 -4.72 -36.74
N ALA A 45 3.35 -5.11 -38.01
CA ALA A 45 2.45 -6.19 -38.42
C ALA A 45 2.85 -7.52 -37.77
N ASN A 46 4.14 -7.85 -37.73
CA ASN A 46 4.66 -9.06 -37.13
C ASN A 46 4.47 -9.05 -35.58
N GLU A 47 4.71 -7.92 -34.92
CA GLU A 47 4.45 -7.78 -33.47
C GLU A 47 2.96 -7.91 -33.16
N VAL A 48 2.07 -7.34 -33.97
CA VAL A 48 0.62 -7.42 -33.80
C VAL A 48 0.13 -8.86 -34.07
N THR A 49 0.63 -9.56 -35.11
CA THR A 49 0.29 -10.96 -35.34
C THR A 49 0.77 -11.87 -34.23
N ALA A 50 1.97 -11.65 -33.73
CA ALA A 50 2.49 -12.40 -32.56
C ALA A 50 1.67 -12.16 -31.28
N ALA A 51 1.27 -10.92 -31.03
CA ALA A 51 0.46 -10.56 -29.87
C ALA A 51 -0.98 -11.10 -29.93
N LEU A 52 -1.58 -11.10 -31.14
CA LEU A 52 -2.95 -11.56 -31.34
C LEU A 52 -3.04 -13.06 -31.70
N GLY A 53 -1.92 -13.72 -31.99
CA GLY A 53 -1.87 -15.13 -32.40
C GLY A 53 -2.61 -15.41 -33.72
N CYS A 54 -2.57 -14.46 -34.64
CA CYS A 54 -3.18 -14.58 -35.98
C CYS A 54 -2.13 -14.59 -37.10
N ASP A 55 -2.46 -15.08 -38.30
CA ASP A 55 -1.55 -15.16 -39.43
C ASP A 55 -1.36 -13.79 -40.10
N ALA A 56 -0.20 -13.56 -40.72
CA ALA A 56 0.09 -12.35 -41.48
C ALA A 56 -0.89 -12.09 -42.60
N ASP A 57 -1.39 -13.16 -43.24
CA ASP A 57 -2.39 -13.10 -44.32
C ASP A 57 -3.75 -12.59 -43.80
N ALA A 58 -4.11 -12.90 -42.54
CA ALA A 58 -5.32 -12.39 -41.91
C ALA A 58 -5.26 -10.87 -41.61
N LEU A 59 -4.06 -10.31 -41.52
CA LEU A 59 -3.85 -8.87 -41.41
C LEU A 59 -4.02 -8.14 -42.73
N ALA A 60 -3.71 -8.78 -43.87
CA ALA A 60 -3.87 -8.22 -45.20
C ALA A 60 -5.37 -8.10 -45.61
N GLU A 61 -6.25 -8.90 -45.01
CA GLU A 61 -7.71 -8.80 -45.19
C GLU A 61 -8.38 -7.70 -44.36
N LEU A 62 -7.61 -6.96 -43.58
CA LEU A 62 -8.08 -5.92 -42.64
C LEU A 62 -8.61 -4.63 -43.28
N GLU A 63 -8.71 -4.56 -44.63
CA GLU A 63 -9.31 -3.42 -45.33
C GLU A 63 -10.85 -3.39 -45.26
N ALA A 64 -11.49 -4.44 -44.76
CA ALA A 64 -12.94 -4.50 -44.60
C ALA A 64 -13.33 -4.51 -43.11
N ASP A 65 -14.29 -3.65 -42.68
CA ASP A 65 -14.78 -3.51 -41.29
C ASP A 65 -15.20 -4.84 -40.65
N THR A 66 -15.69 -5.80 -41.42
CA THR A 66 -16.11 -7.13 -40.96
C THR A 66 -14.93 -8.03 -40.54
N ALA A 67 -13.79 -7.93 -41.24
CA ALA A 67 -12.59 -8.69 -40.91
C ALA A 67 -11.95 -8.19 -39.61
N MET A 68 -11.96 -6.89 -39.39
CA MET A 68 -11.45 -6.27 -38.14
C MET A 68 -12.22 -6.76 -36.90
N ILE A 69 -13.55 -6.85 -36.96
CA ILE A 69 -14.37 -7.35 -35.86
C ILE A 69 -14.06 -8.83 -35.56
N ALA A 70 -13.92 -9.66 -36.60
CA ALA A 70 -13.55 -11.08 -36.45
C ALA A 70 -12.15 -11.26 -35.85
N LEU A 71 -11.20 -10.41 -36.21
CA LEU A 71 -9.84 -10.42 -35.70
C LEU A 71 -9.79 -9.98 -34.21
N PHE A 72 -10.57 -8.95 -33.86
CA PHE A 72 -10.75 -8.56 -32.47
C PHE A 72 -11.40 -9.67 -31.66
N GLN A 73 -12.41 -10.36 -32.18
CA GLN A 73 -13.04 -11.51 -31.53
C GLN A 73 -12.05 -12.66 -31.33
N LYS A 74 -11.30 -13.03 -32.40
CA LYS A 74 -10.26 -14.08 -32.32
C LYS A 74 -9.14 -13.70 -31.34
N GLY A 75 -8.69 -12.45 -31.33
CA GLY A 75 -7.72 -11.91 -30.38
C GLY A 75 -8.25 -11.96 -28.95
N PHE A 76 -9.51 -11.58 -28.74
CA PHE A 76 -10.19 -11.65 -27.45
C PHE A 76 -10.31 -13.10 -26.96
N ASP A 77 -10.70 -14.03 -27.84
CA ASP A 77 -10.81 -15.46 -27.51
C ASP A 77 -9.44 -16.07 -27.16
N ASN A 78 -8.38 -15.69 -27.87
CA ASN A 78 -7.02 -16.10 -27.55
C ASN A 78 -6.55 -15.56 -26.19
N LEU A 79 -6.90 -14.32 -25.85
CA LEU A 79 -6.61 -13.74 -24.54
C LEU A 79 -7.42 -14.41 -23.42
N MET A 80 -8.68 -14.78 -23.70
CA MET A 80 -9.54 -15.44 -22.71
C MET A 80 -9.19 -16.92 -22.51
N ASN A 81 -8.89 -17.64 -23.59
CA ASN A 81 -8.70 -19.10 -23.58
C ASN A 81 -7.24 -19.55 -23.68
N GLY A 82 -6.34 -18.66 -24.08
CA GLY A 82 -4.90 -18.95 -24.20
C GLY A 82 -4.21 -19.20 -22.84
N SER A 83 -3.01 -19.77 -22.91
CA SER A 83 -2.14 -20.09 -21.76
C SER A 83 -0.89 -19.19 -21.63
N GLY A 84 -0.71 -18.23 -22.55
CA GLY A 84 0.43 -17.32 -22.54
C GLY A 84 0.36 -16.21 -21.48
N THR A 85 1.46 -15.51 -21.28
CA THR A 85 1.59 -14.42 -20.28
C THR A 85 0.52 -13.34 -20.49
N ASN A 86 0.24 -12.95 -21.74
CA ASN A 86 -0.77 -11.94 -22.06
C ASN A 86 -2.20 -12.41 -21.76
N ALA A 87 -2.51 -13.69 -22.01
CA ALA A 87 -3.79 -14.29 -21.66
C ALA A 87 -3.98 -14.33 -20.13
N THR A 88 -2.93 -14.63 -19.37
CA THR A 88 -2.96 -14.60 -17.89
C THR A 88 -3.17 -13.19 -17.36
N LEU A 89 -2.50 -12.19 -17.93
CA LEU A 89 -2.68 -10.78 -17.59
C LEU A 89 -4.10 -10.30 -17.89
N PHE A 90 -4.65 -10.68 -19.05
CA PHE A 90 -6.01 -10.31 -19.43
C PHE A 90 -7.06 -10.97 -18.52
N LYS A 91 -6.92 -12.27 -18.23
CA LYS A 91 -7.79 -12.98 -17.27
C LYS A 91 -7.76 -12.34 -15.89
N ASN A 92 -6.56 -11.94 -15.41
CA ASN A 92 -6.41 -11.24 -14.15
C ASN A 92 -7.08 -9.87 -14.17
N ALA A 93 -6.95 -9.11 -15.26
CA ALA A 93 -7.61 -7.82 -15.45
C ALA A 93 -9.14 -7.96 -15.45
N VAL A 94 -9.70 -8.94 -16.17
CA VAL A 94 -11.13 -9.23 -16.20
C VAL A 94 -11.62 -9.68 -14.81
N MET A 95 -10.89 -10.56 -14.15
CA MET A 95 -11.23 -10.97 -12.78
C MET A 95 -11.24 -9.78 -11.81
N MET A 96 -10.28 -8.86 -11.93
CA MET A 96 -10.23 -7.64 -11.13
C MET A 96 -11.37 -6.67 -11.43
N LEU A 97 -11.74 -6.55 -12.70
CA LEU A 97 -12.91 -5.77 -13.10
C LEU A 97 -14.18 -6.33 -12.43
N TRP A 98 -14.35 -7.65 -12.41
CA TRP A 98 -15.46 -8.31 -11.71
C TRP A 98 -15.41 -8.11 -10.20
N ILE A 99 -14.23 -8.24 -9.58
CA ILE A 99 -14.06 -7.94 -8.14
C ILE A 99 -14.42 -6.47 -7.86
N GLY A 100 -13.94 -5.54 -8.69
CA GLY A 100 -14.29 -4.12 -8.60
C GLY A 100 -15.80 -3.87 -8.73
N ILE A 101 -16.44 -4.50 -9.72
CA ILE A 101 -17.89 -4.42 -9.94
C ILE A 101 -18.65 -4.98 -8.73
N VAL A 102 -18.24 -6.13 -8.20
CA VAL A 102 -18.86 -6.73 -7.00
C VAL A 102 -18.71 -5.81 -5.79
N LEU A 103 -17.53 -5.19 -5.60
CA LEU A 103 -17.32 -4.22 -4.53
C LEU A 103 -18.17 -2.96 -4.70
N ILE A 104 -18.29 -2.45 -5.92
CA ILE A 104 -19.14 -1.28 -6.24
C ILE A 104 -20.61 -1.63 -6.04
N ILE A 105 -21.07 -2.80 -6.49
CA ILE A 105 -22.44 -3.26 -6.32
C ILE A 105 -22.74 -3.49 -4.83
N ALA A 106 -21.85 -4.16 -4.10
CA ALA A 106 -22.00 -4.40 -2.66
C ALA A 106 -22.00 -3.08 -1.87
N GLY A 107 -21.06 -2.18 -2.13
CA GLY A 107 -21.01 -0.85 -1.55
C GLY A 107 -22.22 0.01 -1.96
N GLY A 108 -22.55 0.02 -3.24
CA GLY A 108 -23.70 0.73 -3.80
C GLY A 108 -25.05 0.22 -3.26
N SER A 109 -25.21 -1.10 -3.11
CA SER A 109 -26.43 -1.69 -2.53
C SER A 109 -26.59 -1.32 -1.05
N VAL A 110 -25.51 -1.32 -0.27
CA VAL A 110 -25.53 -0.84 1.11
C VAL A 110 -25.93 0.64 1.17
N LEU A 111 -25.34 1.46 0.30
CA LEU A 111 -25.66 2.88 0.20
C LEU A 111 -27.10 3.13 -0.26
N PHE A 112 -27.59 2.33 -1.22
CA PHE A 112 -28.95 2.41 -1.74
C PHE A 112 -30.00 1.99 -0.70
N ILE A 113 -29.76 0.88 0.01
CA ILE A 113 -30.64 0.41 1.09
C ILE A 113 -30.72 1.47 2.20
N GLN A 114 -29.61 2.11 2.56
CA GLN A 114 -29.60 3.20 3.54
C GLN A 114 -30.33 4.45 3.04
N ALA A 115 -30.12 4.85 1.79
CA ALA A 115 -30.84 5.99 1.21
C ALA A 115 -32.35 5.74 1.13
N MET A 116 -32.78 4.50 0.85
CA MET A 116 -34.20 4.11 0.88
C MET A 116 -34.77 4.12 2.31
N ASP A 117 -33.99 3.67 3.30
CA ASP A 117 -34.44 3.69 4.70
C ASP A 117 -34.54 5.12 5.22
N ASP A 118 -33.63 6.01 4.89
CA ASP A 118 -33.66 7.43 5.23
C ASP A 118 -34.83 8.17 4.53
N SER A 119 -35.10 7.84 3.26
CA SER A 119 -36.23 8.42 2.54
C SER A 119 -37.59 7.90 3.06
N ARG A 120 -37.66 6.64 3.52
CA ARG A 120 -38.81 6.06 4.19
C ARG A 120 -39.06 6.69 5.58
N LYS A 121 -37.98 6.96 6.33
CA LYS A 121 -38.06 7.66 7.64
C LYS A 121 -38.56 9.10 7.50
N ARG A 122 -38.19 9.79 6.43
CA ARG A 122 -38.66 11.15 6.13
C ARG A 122 -40.14 11.19 5.66
N LYS A 123 -40.63 10.13 5.01
CA LYS A 123 -41.99 10.08 4.44
C LYS A 123 -43.07 9.50 5.36
N LYS A 124 -42.71 8.79 6.44
CA LYS A 124 -43.68 8.15 7.36
C LYS A 124 -43.24 8.39 8.79
N GLY A 125 -44.01 9.19 9.50
CA GLY A 125 -44.00 9.19 10.97
C GLY A 125 -44.12 7.76 11.48
N ALA A 126 -43.11 7.32 12.24
CA ALA A 126 -43.07 6.14 13.08
C ALA A 126 -43.71 4.85 12.52
N VAL A 127 -43.16 4.24 11.49
CA VAL A 127 -43.46 2.84 11.20
C VAL A 127 -42.65 1.97 12.18
N LYS A 128 -43.32 1.15 12.98
CA LYS A 128 -42.69 0.14 13.85
C LYS A 128 -41.89 -0.84 12.98
N VAL A 129 -40.58 -0.60 12.83
CA VAL A 129 -39.66 -1.53 12.16
C VAL A 129 -39.56 -2.76 13.05
N ASN A 130 -39.68 -3.95 12.47
CA ASN A 130 -39.51 -5.22 13.19
C ASN A 130 -38.07 -5.20 13.85
N PRO A 131 -38.01 -5.31 15.20
CA PRO A 131 -36.74 -5.18 15.93
C PRO A 131 -35.68 -6.21 15.52
N LYS A 132 -36.07 -7.37 14.98
CA LYS A 132 -35.18 -8.37 14.43
C LYS A 132 -34.54 -7.92 13.11
N ALA A 133 -35.35 -7.35 12.20
CA ALA A 133 -34.86 -6.83 10.92
C ALA A 133 -33.90 -5.65 11.10
N LYS A 134 -34.13 -4.79 12.10
CA LYS A 134 -33.26 -3.68 12.47
C LYS A 134 -31.89 -4.20 12.97
N LYS A 135 -31.88 -5.17 13.88
CA LYS A 135 -30.64 -5.79 14.39
C LYS A 135 -29.81 -6.48 13.30
N VAL A 136 -30.46 -7.19 12.38
CA VAL A 136 -29.79 -7.83 11.23
C VAL A 136 -29.19 -6.78 10.30
N GLY A 137 -29.93 -5.71 9.97
CA GLY A 137 -29.41 -4.60 9.17
C GLY A 137 -28.22 -3.90 9.82
N GLU A 138 -28.29 -3.63 11.12
CA GLU A 138 -27.18 -3.03 11.90
C GLU A 138 -25.95 -3.96 11.94
N PHE A 139 -26.16 -5.27 12.04
CA PHE A 139 -25.08 -6.25 11.98
C PHE A 139 -24.35 -6.20 10.63
N PHE A 140 -25.07 -6.31 9.51
CA PHE A 140 -24.49 -6.23 8.19
C PHE A 140 -23.79 -4.88 7.92
N LEU A 141 -24.35 -3.77 8.39
CA LEU A 141 -23.70 -2.46 8.27
C LEU A 141 -22.42 -2.34 9.11
N ASN A 142 -22.42 -2.89 10.31
CA ASN A 142 -21.26 -2.82 11.18
C ASN A 142 -20.11 -3.69 10.69
N TYR A 143 -20.42 -4.84 10.08
CA TYR A 143 -19.44 -5.82 9.62
C TYR A 143 -19.29 -5.87 8.10
N ALA A 144 -19.96 -4.96 7.34
CA ALA A 144 -19.94 -4.95 5.88
C ALA A 144 -18.54 -5.05 5.30
N LEU A 145 -17.61 -4.26 5.81
CA LEU A 145 -16.23 -4.24 5.34
C LEU A 145 -15.51 -5.57 5.60
N TYR A 146 -15.65 -6.12 6.80
CA TYR A 146 -15.05 -7.44 7.14
C TYR A 146 -15.64 -8.56 6.29
N ILE A 147 -16.94 -8.49 6.00
CA ILE A 147 -17.63 -9.49 5.14
C ILE A 147 -17.07 -9.39 3.71
N ILE A 148 -16.97 -8.19 3.15
CA ILE A 148 -16.42 -7.98 1.80
C ILE A 148 -14.98 -8.51 1.72
N LEU A 149 -14.13 -8.16 2.71
CA LEU A 149 -12.76 -8.60 2.75
C LEU A 149 -12.64 -10.12 2.95
N GLY A 150 -13.52 -10.70 3.79
CA GLY A 150 -13.62 -12.15 3.99
C GLY A 150 -14.02 -12.90 2.72
N VAL A 151 -14.98 -12.37 1.96
CA VAL A 151 -15.40 -12.94 0.67
C VAL A 151 -14.24 -12.94 -0.33
N ILE A 152 -13.46 -11.86 -0.41
CA ILE A 152 -12.27 -11.79 -1.28
C ILE A 152 -11.28 -12.89 -0.90
N LEU A 153 -10.98 -13.06 0.39
CA LEU A 153 -10.06 -14.10 0.85
C LEU A 153 -10.57 -15.52 0.54
N VAL A 154 -11.88 -15.76 0.70
CA VAL A 154 -12.49 -17.05 0.34
C VAL A 154 -12.34 -17.33 -1.15
N ILE A 155 -12.60 -16.33 -2.01
CA ILE A 155 -12.42 -16.47 -3.46
C ILE A 155 -10.96 -16.84 -3.79
N VAL A 156 -9.98 -16.17 -3.14
CA VAL A 156 -8.57 -16.47 -3.34
C VAL A 156 -8.23 -17.90 -2.93
N CYS A 157 -8.74 -18.38 -1.79
CA CYS A 157 -8.54 -19.74 -1.32
C CYS A 157 -9.13 -20.79 -2.28
N LEU A 158 -10.29 -20.50 -2.89
CA LEU A 158 -10.92 -21.38 -3.87
C LEU A 158 -10.15 -21.42 -5.19
N VAL A 159 -9.62 -20.28 -5.65
CA VAL A 159 -8.86 -20.18 -6.91
C VAL A 159 -7.44 -20.73 -6.76
N LYS A 160 -6.83 -20.55 -5.59
CA LYS A 160 -5.45 -20.95 -5.27
C LYS A 160 -5.40 -21.67 -3.92
N PRO A 161 -5.66 -23.00 -3.86
CA PRO A 161 -5.68 -23.76 -2.61
C PRO A 161 -4.39 -23.64 -1.77
N ASN A 162 -3.23 -23.52 -2.44
CA ASN A 162 -1.93 -23.35 -1.79
C ASN A 162 -1.76 -21.98 -1.08
N PHE A 163 -2.74 -21.08 -1.18
CA PHE A 163 -2.71 -19.81 -0.46
C PHE A 163 -2.72 -20.01 1.06
N LEU A 164 -3.38 -21.07 1.55
CA LEU A 164 -3.47 -21.40 2.98
C LEU A 164 -2.24 -22.12 3.54
N ASP A 165 -1.19 -22.33 2.74
CA ASP A 165 0.06 -22.90 3.26
C ASP A 165 0.58 -22.07 4.44
N PRO A 166 1.08 -22.73 5.53
CA PRO A 166 1.60 -22.04 6.70
C PRO A 166 2.67 -20.97 6.38
N VAL A 167 3.48 -21.21 5.33
CA VAL A 167 4.50 -20.27 4.87
C VAL A 167 3.87 -18.96 4.38
N ASN A 168 2.76 -19.04 3.64
CA ASN A 168 2.05 -17.86 3.15
C ASN A 168 1.40 -17.08 4.29
N ILE A 169 0.80 -17.78 5.24
CA ILE A 169 0.23 -17.16 6.45
C ILE A 169 1.32 -16.43 7.25
N LEU A 170 2.49 -17.05 7.44
CA LEU A 170 3.62 -16.41 8.11
C LEU A 170 4.16 -15.20 7.32
N ASN A 171 4.18 -15.25 6.00
CA ASN A 171 4.55 -14.12 5.15
C ASN A 171 3.55 -12.96 5.27
N ILE A 172 2.25 -13.25 5.31
CA ILE A 172 1.21 -12.25 5.57
C ILE A 172 1.45 -11.60 6.94
N LEU A 173 1.63 -12.39 7.99
CA LEU A 173 1.89 -11.89 9.35
C LEU A 173 3.20 -11.08 9.42
N LYS A 174 4.26 -11.52 8.75
CA LYS A 174 5.54 -10.80 8.68
C LYS A 174 5.37 -9.41 8.04
N GLN A 175 4.62 -9.33 6.95
CA GLN A 175 4.35 -8.05 6.27
C GLN A 175 3.35 -7.19 7.07
N ALA A 176 2.33 -7.81 7.67
CA ALA A 176 1.35 -7.13 8.51
C ALA A 176 1.98 -6.52 9.78
N SER A 177 3.06 -7.11 10.28
CA SER A 177 3.67 -6.67 11.53
C SER A 177 4.31 -5.29 11.43
N THR A 178 5.16 -5.04 10.44
CA THR A 178 5.79 -3.73 10.26
C THR A 178 4.76 -2.66 9.92
N LYS A 179 3.86 -2.92 8.99
CA LYS A 179 2.78 -2.00 8.63
C LYS A 179 1.76 -1.83 9.75
N GLY A 180 1.54 -2.86 10.57
CA GLY A 180 0.69 -2.80 11.76
C GLY A 180 1.26 -1.91 12.85
N ILE A 181 2.58 -1.93 13.10
CA ILE A 181 3.24 -0.99 14.01
C ILE A 181 3.04 0.46 13.52
N LEU A 182 3.19 0.68 12.22
CA LEU A 182 2.94 1.97 11.59
C LEU A 182 1.48 2.41 11.78
N ALA A 183 0.53 1.49 11.55
CA ALA A 183 -0.89 1.72 11.73
C ALA A 183 -1.25 2.03 13.19
N LEU A 184 -0.62 1.37 14.17
CA LEU A 184 -0.81 1.67 15.59
C LEU A 184 -0.39 3.11 15.95
N GLY A 185 0.69 3.62 15.33
CA GLY A 185 1.11 5.01 15.47
C GLY A 185 0.09 5.98 14.87
N CYS A 186 -0.35 5.71 13.65
CA CYS A 186 -1.34 6.49 12.93
C CYS A 186 -2.71 6.51 13.63
N ALA A 187 -3.10 5.40 14.25
CA ALA A 187 -4.41 5.24 14.87
C ALA A 187 -4.68 6.28 15.97
N GLY A 188 -3.68 6.63 16.79
CA GLY A 188 -3.83 7.66 17.79
C GLY A 188 -4.12 9.04 17.20
N LEU A 189 -3.53 9.35 16.05
CA LEU A 189 -3.76 10.62 15.35
C LEU A 189 -5.15 10.67 14.75
N ILE A 190 -5.64 9.57 14.17
CA ILE A 190 -7.00 9.48 13.63
C ILE A 190 -8.03 9.60 14.77
N VAL A 191 -7.78 9.01 15.95
CA VAL A 191 -8.63 9.21 17.13
C VAL A 191 -8.71 10.69 17.53
N LEU A 192 -7.65 11.48 17.33
CA LEU A 192 -7.66 12.94 17.50
C LEU A 192 -8.35 13.71 16.37
N ALA A 193 -9.01 13.03 15.43
CA ALA A 193 -9.57 13.59 14.19
C ALA A 193 -8.50 14.23 13.29
N GLY A 194 -7.24 13.79 13.39
CA GLY A 194 -6.11 14.23 12.57
C GLY A 194 -5.69 13.13 11.59
N THR A 195 -5.11 13.52 10.45
CA THR A 195 -4.55 12.60 9.46
C THR A 195 -3.09 12.95 9.26
N ASP A 196 -2.23 11.96 9.30
CA ASP A 196 -0.80 12.12 9.01
C ASP A 196 -0.46 11.48 7.67
N LEU A 197 -0.13 12.30 6.68
CA LEU A 197 0.31 11.84 5.37
C LEU A 197 1.82 11.62 5.29
N SER A 198 2.59 12.14 6.26
CA SER A 198 4.05 12.05 6.24
C SER A 198 4.59 10.66 6.57
N ILE A 199 3.76 9.78 7.12
CA ILE A 199 4.09 8.47 7.68
C ILE A 199 5.04 7.67 6.79
N GLY A 200 4.67 7.50 5.50
CA GLY A 200 5.43 6.67 4.57
C GLY A 200 6.81 7.23 4.27
N ARG A 201 6.92 8.54 4.08
CA ARG A 201 8.19 9.20 3.75
C ARG A 201 9.09 9.37 4.97
N VAL A 202 8.51 9.62 6.14
CA VAL A 202 9.24 9.63 7.42
C VAL A 202 9.80 8.24 7.72
N LEU A 203 9.00 7.17 7.50
CA LEU A 203 9.49 5.80 7.58
C LEU A 203 10.64 5.57 6.59
N GLY A 204 10.50 6.01 5.33
CA GLY A 204 11.54 5.85 4.30
C GLY A 204 12.87 6.45 4.70
N LEU A 205 12.86 7.72 5.16
CA LEU A 205 14.06 8.40 5.65
C LEU A 205 14.65 7.71 6.90
N SER A 206 13.81 7.33 7.87
CA SER A 206 14.25 6.63 9.08
C SER A 206 14.84 5.25 8.75
N ALA A 207 14.28 4.55 7.76
CA ALA A 207 14.80 3.28 7.26
C ALA A 207 16.14 3.47 6.53
N ALA A 208 16.31 4.56 5.76
CA ALA A 208 17.59 4.87 5.10
C ALA A 208 18.69 5.16 6.13
N VAL A 209 18.39 5.92 7.19
CA VAL A 209 19.32 6.13 8.31
C VAL A 209 19.64 4.81 9.01
N THR A 210 18.66 3.96 9.27
CA THR A 210 18.92 2.61 9.81
C THR A 210 19.84 1.85 8.87
N ALA A 211 19.47 1.75 7.59
CA ALA A 211 20.20 0.97 6.58
C ALA A 211 21.66 1.40 6.47
N SER A 212 21.94 2.71 6.48
CA SER A 212 23.30 3.24 6.40
C SER A 212 24.19 2.81 7.59
N LEU A 213 23.59 2.68 8.78
CA LEU A 213 24.30 2.33 10.01
C LEU A 213 24.46 0.81 10.23
N VAL A 214 23.64 0.00 9.55
CA VAL A 214 23.66 -1.47 9.70
C VAL A 214 24.28 -2.19 8.51
N GLN A 215 24.83 -1.48 7.52
CA GLN A 215 25.60 -2.11 6.45
C GLN A 215 26.79 -2.89 7.02
N SER A 216 27.09 -4.05 6.42
CA SER A 216 28.23 -4.87 6.83
C SER A 216 29.54 -4.08 6.69
N VAL A 217 30.40 -4.15 7.70
CA VAL A 217 31.75 -3.52 7.66
C VAL A 217 32.64 -4.12 6.57
N THR A 218 32.32 -5.30 6.05
CA THR A 218 33.03 -5.94 4.94
C THR A 218 32.58 -5.44 3.57
N TYR A 219 31.48 -4.69 3.50
CA TYR A 219 30.97 -4.16 2.24
C TYR A 219 31.74 -2.91 1.81
N SER A 220 32.40 -2.97 0.65
CA SER A 220 33.31 -1.92 0.16
C SER A 220 32.61 -0.60 -0.18
N SER A 221 31.36 -0.68 -0.71
CA SER A 221 30.57 0.49 -1.14
C SER A 221 29.57 0.95 -0.07
N ARG A 222 29.88 0.75 1.22
CA ARG A 222 28.99 1.18 2.31
C ARG A 222 28.95 2.71 2.46
N MET A 223 27.86 3.21 3.02
CA MET A 223 27.61 4.65 3.23
C MET A 223 28.71 5.31 4.08
N PHE A 224 29.19 4.64 5.13
CA PHE A 224 30.21 5.13 6.04
C PHE A 224 31.46 4.25 6.01
N PRO A 225 32.39 4.47 5.06
CA PRO A 225 33.63 3.67 4.94
C PRO A 225 34.51 3.73 6.19
N GLN A 226 34.44 4.82 6.97
CA GLN A 226 35.24 5.04 8.18
C GLN A 226 34.84 4.13 9.35
N MET A 227 33.64 3.54 9.31
CA MET A 227 33.20 2.62 10.36
C MET A 227 33.95 1.29 10.25
N THR A 228 34.85 1.03 11.18
CA THR A 228 35.69 -0.19 11.22
C THR A 228 35.03 -1.33 12.01
N GLN A 229 34.05 -1.02 12.83
CA GLN A 229 33.32 -1.97 13.66
C GLN A 229 31.81 -1.80 13.51
N GLN A 230 31.10 -2.91 13.65
CA GLN A 230 29.65 -2.92 13.61
C GLN A 230 29.09 -2.22 14.86
N LEU A 231 28.14 -1.30 14.68
CA LEU A 231 27.48 -0.61 15.78
C LEU A 231 26.55 -1.56 16.58
N PRO A 232 26.45 -1.37 17.90
CA PRO A 232 25.42 -2.04 18.69
C PRO A 232 24.03 -1.71 18.16
N LEU A 233 23.13 -2.70 18.08
CA LEU A 233 21.83 -2.59 17.42
C LEU A 233 20.89 -1.51 17.99
N PHE A 234 21.11 -1.10 19.25
CA PHE A 234 20.34 0.00 19.83
C PHE A 234 20.66 1.36 19.19
N VAL A 235 21.88 1.56 18.63
CA VAL A 235 22.27 2.83 18.01
C VAL A 235 21.45 3.09 16.73
N PRO A 236 21.41 2.20 15.72
CA PRO A 236 20.56 2.41 14.54
C PRO A 236 19.07 2.44 14.90
N LEU A 237 18.61 1.71 15.91
CA LEU A 237 17.23 1.80 16.39
C LEU A 237 16.90 3.20 16.94
N LEU A 238 17.75 3.72 17.83
CA LEU A 238 17.55 5.07 18.40
C LEU A 238 17.69 6.16 17.35
N ALA A 239 18.61 6.02 16.39
CA ALA A 239 18.75 6.95 15.27
C ALA A 239 17.48 6.98 14.40
N SER A 240 16.93 5.82 14.08
CA SER A 240 15.66 5.69 13.34
C SER A 240 14.49 6.36 14.08
N ILE A 241 14.37 6.09 15.38
CA ILE A 241 13.34 6.69 16.23
C ILE A 241 13.54 8.20 16.32
N ALA A 242 14.76 8.69 16.51
CA ALA A 242 15.05 10.11 16.60
C ALA A 242 14.60 10.87 15.35
N VAL A 243 14.93 10.36 14.15
CA VAL A 243 14.49 10.95 12.89
C VAL A 243 12.96 11.01 12.82
N ALA A 244 12.27 9.90 13.07
CA ALA A 244 10.83 9.85 13.01
C ALA A 244 10.16 10.77 14.05
N VAL A 245 10.70 10.82 15.26
CA VAL A 245 10.21 11.69 16.34
C VAL A 245 10.37 13.17 16.01
N ILE A 246 11.49 13.57 15.39
CA ILE A 246 11.69 14.97 14.97
C ILE A 246 10.56 15.40 14.02
N PHE A 247 10.29 14.63 12.96
CA PHE A 247 9.22 14.95 12.01
C PHE A 247 7.84 14.91 12.66
N SER A 248 7.58 13.90 13.49
CA SER A 248 6.29 13.79 14.19
C SER A 248 6.09 14.95 15.18
N LEU A 249 7.12 15.40 15.89
CA LEU A 249 7.02 16.56 16.78
C LEU A 249 6.83 17.88 16.02
N ILE A 250 7.45 18.04 14.84
CA ILE A 250 7.18 19.18 13.94
C ILE A 250 5.69 19.20 13.56
N ASN A 251 5.14 18.06 13.15
CA ASN A 251 3.71 17.92 12.83
C ASN A 251 2.86 18.23 14.06
N GLY A 252 3.19 17.63 15.22
CA GLY A 252 2.49 17.83 16.47
C GLY A 252 2.50 19.30 16.92
N PHE A 253 3.64 19.99 16.79
CA PHE A 253 3.77 21.41 17.13
C PHE A 253 2.89 22.28 16.23
N GLY A 254 2.90 22.01 14.90
CA GLY A 254 2.06 22.73 13.96
C GLY A 254 0.58 22.58 14.24
N VAL A 255 0.13 21.37 14.60
CA VAL A 255 -1.27 21.14 14.94
C VAL A 255 -1.62 21.69 16.31
N ALA A 256 -0.79 21.45 17.34
CA ALA A 256 -1.11 21.74 18.72
C ALA A 256 -0.91 23.24 19.11
N LYS A 257 0.03 23.93 18.47
CA LYS A 257 0.42 25.30 18.82
C LYS A 257 0.11 26.31 17.75
N LEU A 258 0.30 25.96 16.47
CA LEU A 258 0.00 26.85 15.34
C LEU A 258 -1.42 26.66 14.82
N HIS A 259 -2.17 25.70 15.36
CA HIS A 259 -3.55 25.35 14.94
C HIS A 259 -3.69 25.07 13.44
N LEU A 260 -2.62 24.58 12.81
CA LEU A 260 -2.64 24.18 11.41
C LEU A 260 -3.47 22.91 11.25
N HIS A 261 -4.15 22.79 10.12
CA HIS A 261 -4.83 21.55 9.80
C HIS A 261 -3.80 20.42 9.61
N ALA A 262 -4.01 19.29 10.26
CA ALA A 262 -3.07 18.15 10.25
C ALA A 262 -2.69 17.72 8.83
N PHE A 263 -3.66 17.67 7.91
CA PHE A 263 -3.44 17.34 6.51
C PHE A 263 -2.38 18.24 5.84
N ILE A 264 -2.45 19.58 6.07
CA ILE A 264 -1.56 20.55 5.41
C ILE A 264 -0.12 20.40 5.89
N ILE A 265 0.07 20.36 7.22
CA ILE A 265 1.42 20.27 7.77
C ILE A 265 2.07 18.92 7.45
N THR A 266 1.31 17.83 7.51
CA THR A 266 1.86 16.49 7.23
C THR A 266 2.12 16.29 5.74
N LEU A 267 1.38 16.94 4.85
CA LEU A 267 1.70 16.96 3.42
C LEU A 267 3.03 17.71 3.16
N GLY A 268 3.25 18.87 3.82
CA GLY A 268 4.51 19.60 3.72
C GLY A 268 5.70 18.78 4.25
N THR A 269 5.56 18.18 5.44
CA THR A 269 6.61 17.33 6.03
C THR A 269 6.85 16.04 5.25
N GLN A 270 5.85 15.50 4.56
CA GLN A 270 6.00 14.40 3.61
C GLN A 270 6.99 14.73 2.50
N LEU A 271 6.85 15.91 1.88
CA LEU A 271 7.74 16.36 0.81
C LEU A 271 9.15 16.63 1.34
N ILE A 272 9.27 17.26 2.52
CA ILE A 272 10.56 17.50 3.17
C ILE A 272 11.26 16.19 3.47
N ALA A 273 10.57 15.22 4.10
CA ALA A 273 11.13 13.92 4.42
C ALA A 273 11.58 13.15 3.17
N PHE A 274 10.82 13.24 2.07
CA PHE A 274 11.20 12.64 0.80
C PHE A 274 12.45 13.30 0.21
N GLY A 275 12.50 14.63 0.17
CA GLY A 275 13.67 15.36 -0.29
C GLY A 275 14.92 15.04 0.53
N CYS A 276 14.81 15.04 1.87
CA CYS A 276 15.90 14.63 2.75
C CYS A 276 16.35 13.18 2.49
N ASN A 277 15.41 12.26 2.25
CA ASN A 277 15.75 10.87 1.94
C ASN A 277 16.51 10.74 0.62
N CYS A 278 16.09 11.44 -0.42
CA CYS A 278 16.78 11.44 -1.72
C CYS A 278 18.19 12.00 -1.59
N LEU A 279 18.35 13.17 -0.96
CA LEU A 279 19.66 13.79 -0.73
C LEU A 279 20.58 12.91 0.13
N PHE A 280 20.01 12.26 1.16
CA PHE A 280 20.78 11.35 2.00
C PHE A 280 21.29 10.15 1.22
N ILE A 281 20.45 9.51 0.40
CA ILE A 281 20.85 8.36 -0.41
C ILE A 281 21.84 8.78 -1.51
N GLU A 282 21.67 9.96 -2.12
CA GLU A 282 22.59 10.48 -3.14
C GLU A 282 23.97 10.82 -2.58
N SER A 283 24.08 11.14 -1.29
CA SER A 283 25.35 11.46 -0.63
C SER A 283 26.28 10.26 -0.41
N GLN A 284 25.95 9.09 -0.97
CA GLN A 284 26.82 7.90 -0.89
C GLN A 284 28.18 8.13 -1.56
N PRO A 285 29.28 7.60 -0.97
CA PRO A 285 30.62 7.75 -1.54
C PRO A 285 30.77 7.21 -2.96
N SER A 286 29.88 6.30 -3.37
CA SER A 286 29.85 5.75 -4.73
C SER A 286 29.43 6.78 -5.80
N GLY A 287 28.91 7.94 -5.40
CA GLY A 287 28.39 8.98 -6.30
C GLY A 287 27.13 8.57 -7.08
N THR A 288 26.53 7.44 -6.74
CA THR A 288 25.30 6.93 -7.38
C THR A 288 24.21 6.72 -6.34
N ALA A 289 23.00 7.15 -6.65
CA ALA A 289 21.83 7.00 -5.76
C ALA A 289 21.31 5.55 -5.71
N GLN A 290 22.19 4.61 -5.32
CA GLN A 290 21.84 3.19 -5.20
C GLN A 290 21.11 2.92 -3.88
N ALA A 291 20.29 1.87 -3.88
CA ALA A 291 19.65 1.43 -2.64
C ALA A 291 20.69 0.87 -1.66
N LEU A 292 20.56 1.27 -0.39
CA LEU A 292 21.40 0.77 0.70
C LEU A 292 21.03 -0.70 0.99
N SER A 293 22.00 -1.58 0.89
CA SER A 293 21.83 -3.04 1.03
C SER A 293 23.04 -3.65 1.73
N THR A 294 23.14 -4.98 1.75
CA THR A 294 24.25 -5.74 2.36
C THR A 294 24.37 -5.45 3.86
N PHE A 295 23.28 -5.74 4.58
CA PHE A 295 23.19 -5.50 6.02
C PHE A 295 23.92 -6.56 6.84
N ASP A 296 24.37 -6.17 8.04
CA ASP A 296 24.97 -7.08 8.99
C ASP A 296 24.04 -8.22 9.40
N GLN A 297 24.59 -9.43 9.51
CA GLN A 297 23.82 -10.63 9.80
C GLN A 297 23.19 -10.60 11.20
N ASN A 298 23.82 -9.96 12.19
CA ASN A 298 23.25 -9.82 13.53
C ASN A 298 21.99 -8.95 13.51
N PHE A 299 22.00 -7.87 12.72
CA PHE A 299 20.81 -7.03 12.50
C PHE A 299 19.68 -7.83 11.83
N LEU A 300 19.96 -8.55 10.76
CA LEU A 300 18.96 -9.37 10.07
C LEU A 300 18.39 -10.45 10.98
N ASN A 301 19.24 -11.14 11.74
CA ASN A 301 18.83 -12.17 12.69
C ASN A 301 18.00 -11.60 13.85
N PHE A 302 18.33 -10.39 14.32
CA PHE A 302 17.59 -9.72 15.38
C PHE A 302 16.20 -9.28 14.89
N ALA A 303 16.14 -8.51 13.81
CA ALA A 303 14.91 -7.83 13.38
C ALA A 303 14.01 -8.72 12.50
N ALA A 304 14.59 -9.50 11.56
CA ALA A 304 13.85 -10.32 10.59
C ALA A 304 14.03 -11.84 10.77
N GLY A 305 14.83 -12.28 11.74
CA GLY A 305 15.04 -13.70 12.04
C GLY A 305 13.79 -14.41 12.53
N ASN A 306 13.90 -15.73 12.74
CA ASN A 306 12.80 -16.56 13.22
C ASN A 306 13.10 -17.11 14.63
N VAL A 307 12.05 -17.38 15.39
CA VAL A 307 12.08 -18.17 16.63
C VAL A 307 11.32 -19.47 16.37
N THR A 308 11.93 -20.59 16.71
CA THR A 308 11.25 -21.89 16.61
C THR A 308 10.42 -22.10 17.87
N LEU A 309 9.10 -22.11 17.73
CA LEU A 309 8.16 -22.37 18.80
C LEU A 309 7.24 -23.53 18.37
N LEU A 310 7.20 -24.62 19.15
CA LEU A 310 6.38 -25.82 18.84
C LEU A 310 6.62 -26.36 17.42
N GLY A 311 7.87 -26.32 16.92
CA GLY A 311 8.19 -26.78 15.57
C GLY A 311 7.90 -25.79 14.44
N LEU A 312 7.23 -24.68 14.71
CA LEU A 312 6.94 -23.61 13.75
C LEU A 312 8.00 -22.50 13.83
N LYS A 313 8.48 -22.06 12.67
CA LYS A 313 9.43 -20.91 12.58
C LYS A 313 8.64 -19.61 12.54
N ILE A 314 8.40 -19.00 13.70
CA ILE A 314 7.66 -17.72 13.82
C ILE A 314 8.63 -16.57 13.60
N PRO A 315 8.36 -15.63 12.65
CA PRO A 315 9.19 -14.44 12.47
C PRO A 315 9.18 -13.55 13.72
N LYS A 316 10.37 -13.13 14.18
CA LYS A 316 10.53 -12.26 15.36
C LYS A 316 9.72 -10.96 15.25
N VAL A 317 9.61 -10.41 14.04
CA VAL A 317 8.85 -9.18 13.80
C VAL A 317 7.37 -9.30 14.22
N VAL A 318 6.79 -10.50 14.14
CA VAL A 318 5.41 -10.77 14.60
C VAL A 318 5.33 -10.63 16.12
N ILE A 319 6.34 -11.17 16.83
CA ILE A 319 6.43 -11.08 18.29
C ILE A 319 6.57 -9.62 18.71
N TYR A 320 7.44 -8.85 18.05
CA TYR A 320 7.60 -7.42 18.33
C TYR A 320 6.31 -6.63 18.10
N PHE A 321 5.60 -6.92 17.02
CA PHE A 321 4.31 -6.30 16.74
C PHE A 321 3.28 -6.58 17.84
N LEU A 322 3.17 -7.83 18.29
CA LEU A 322 2.25 -8.21 19.36
C LEU A 322 2.61 -7.53 20.69
N ILE A 323 3.90 -7.46 21.04
CA ILE A 323 4.37 -6.75 22.24
C ILE A 323 3.98 -5.26 22.15
N ILE A 324 4.24 -4.61 21.01
CA ILE A 324 3.90 -3.21 20.80
C ILE A 324 2.38 -3.01 20.85
N ALA A 325 1.60 -3.92 20.27
CA ALA A 325 0.13 -3.86 20.32
C ALA A 325 -0.39 -3.93 21.76
N VAL A 326 0.20 -4.79 22.62
CA VAL A 326 -0.14 -4.87 24.04
C VAL A 326 0.23 -3.58 24.77
N ILE A 327 1.42 -3.01 24.52
CA ILE A 327 1.84 -1.74 25.10
C ILE A 327 0.86 -0.62 24.71
N MET A 328 0.50 -0.53 23.42
CA MET A 328 -0.45 0.46 22.94
C MET A 328 -1.86 0.24 23.50
N TRP A 329 -2.26 -1.01 23.68
CA TRP A 329 -3.53 -1.32 24.35
C TRP A 329 -3.56 -0.82 25.80
N VAL A 330 -2.46 -1.00 26.54
CA VAL A 330 -2.30 -0.44 27.91
C VAL A 330 -2.36 1.09 27.87
N ILE A 331 -1.62 1.73 26.96
CA ILE A 331 -1.60 3.20 26.83
C ILE A 331 -3.02 3.72 26.58
N TRP A 332 -3.76 3.14 25.65
CA TRP A 332 -5.10 3.61 25.28
C TRP A 332 -6.13 3.38 26.37
N ASN A 333 -6.12 2.20 27.02
CA ASN A 333 -7.22 1.79 27.90
C ASN A 333 -6.92 2.03 29.39
N LYS A 334 -5.65 2.11 29.80
CA LYS A 334 -5.26 2.14 31.23
C LYS A 334 -4.59 3.44 31.64
N THR A 335 -4.18 4.33 30.70
CA THR A 335 -3.49 5.57 31.05
C THR A 335 -4.39 6.80 30.93
N ARG A 336 -3.95 7.89 31.59
CA ARG A 336 -4.58 9.21 31.45
C ARG A 336 -4.46 9.74 30.03
N LEU A 337 -3.34 9.46 29.35
CA LEU A 337 -3.11 9.90 27.97
C LEU A 337 -4.17 9.32 27.03
N GLY A 338 -4.48 8.02 27.11
CA GLY A 338 -5.52 7.41 26.29
C GLY A 338 -6.88 8.05 26.53
N LYS A 339 -7.29 8.23 27.81
CA LYS A 339 -8.56 8.90 28.14
C LYS A 339 -8.62 10.32 27.58
N ASN A 340 -7.56 11.11 27.74
CA ASN A 340 -7.48 12.47 27.20
C ASN A 340 -7.53 12.49 25.69
N MET A 341 -6.84 11.56 25.01
CA MET A 341 -6.86 11.42 23.56
C MET A 341 -8.27 11.18 23.01
N PHE A 342 -9.03 10.26 23.61
CA PHE A 342 -10.42 10.02 23.24
C PHE A 342 -11.34 11.21 23.54
N ALA A 343 -11.12 11.91 24.66
CA ALA A 343 -11.89 13.11 25.01
C ALA A 343 -11.62 14.26 24.01
N VAL A 344 -10.36 14.54 23.70
CA VAL A 344 -9.97 15.58 22.75
C VAL A 344 -10.50 15.27 21.36
N GLY A 345 -10.37 14.01 20.90
CA GLY A 345 -10.88 13.59 19.59
C GLY A 345 -12.41 13.58 19.49
N GLY A 346 -13.11 13.37 20.60
CA GLY A 346 -14.58 13.41 20.63
C GLY A 346 -15.14 14.84 20.58
N ASN A 347 -14.59 15.73 21.40
CA ASN A 347 -14.91 17.16 21.39
C ASN A 347 -13.77 17.93 22.07
N THR A 348 -12.98 18.64 21.30
CA THR A 348 -11.81 19.37 21.77
C THR A 348 -12.16 20.49 22.74
N GLU A 349 -13.27 21.22 22.50
CA GLU A 349 -13.71 22.30 23.38
C GLU A 349 -14.21 21.79 24.73
N ALA A 350 -15.05 20.75 24.71
CA ALA A 350 -15.53 20.11 25.93
C ALA A 350 -14.39 19.51 26.76
N ALA A 351 -13.40 18.90 26.11
CA ALA A 351 -12.21 18.38 26.79
C ALA A 351 -11.40 19.50 27.44
N ALA A 352 -11.22 20.64 26.77
CA ALA A 352 -10.52 21.81 27.32
C ALA A 352 -11.22 22.38 28.56
N VAL A 353 -12.55 22.56 28.50
CA VAL A 353 -13.36 23.01 29.65
C VAL A 353 -13.31 22.02 30.80
N SER A 354 -13.18 20.74 30.52
CA SER A 354 -12.99 19.67 31.54
C SER A 354 -11.56 19.60 32.13
N GLY A 355 -10.69 20.56 31.79
CA GLY A 355 -9.33 20.65 32.32
C GLY A 355 -8.29 19.78 31.62
N VAL A 356 -8.61 19.20 30.46
CA VAL A 356 -7.63 18.45 29.65
C VAL A 356 -6.72 19.44 28.91
N ASN A 357 -5.40 19.28 29.09
CA ASN A 357 -4.44 20.04 28.28
C ASN A 357 -4.37 19.47 26.87
N VAL A 358 -5.14 20.10 25.95
CA VAL A 358 -5.30 19.66 24.55
C VAL A 358 -3.94 19.64 23.83
N ALA A 359 -3.18 20.74 23.91
CA ALA A 359 -1.90 20.85 23.22
C ALA A 359 -0.90 19.78 23.68
N LYS A 360 -0.79 19.55 24.99
CA LYS A 360 0.07 18.50 25.55
C LYS A 360 -0.39 17.11 25.09
N THR A 361 -1.68 16.87 25.06
CA THR A 361 -2.25 15.58 24.62
C THR A 361 -1.90 15.32 23.14
N ILE A 362 -2.11 16.29 22.25
CA ILE A 362 -1.76 16.20 20.84
C ILE A 362 -0.26 15.91 20.68
N MET A 363 0.60 16.72 21.32
CA MET A 363 2.07 16.55 21.26
C MET A 363 2.52 15.15 21.71
N LEU A 364 1.94 14.61 22.78
CA LEU A 364 2.30 13.28 23.27
C LEU A 364 1.85 12.17 22.33
N VAL A 365 0.71 12.32 21.68
CA VAL A 365 0.23 11.34 20.68
C VAL A 365 1.13 11.35 19.44
N TYR A 366 1.54 12.53 18.95
CA TYR A 366 2.52 12.64 17.87
C TYR A 366 3.89 12.07 18.27
N LEU A 367 4.35 12.28 19.51
CA LEU A 367 5.59 11.69 20.02
C LEU A 367 5.53 10.14 19.96
N ILE A 368 4.44 9.55 20.45
CA ILE A 368 4.26 8.09 20.40
C ILE A 368 4.19 7.60 18.95
N ALA A 369 3.48 8.33 18.07
CA ALA A 369 3.44 8.00 16.65
C ALA A 369 4.86 7.98 16.04
N GLY A 370 5.68 9.00 16.31
CA GLY A 370 7.07 9.06 15.86
C GLY A 370 7.93 7.89 16.35
N ILE A 371 7.79 7.51 17.63
CA ILE A 371 8.49 6.33 18.18
C ILE A 371 8.09 5.06 17.42
N LEU A 372 6.81 4.88 17.14
CA LEU A 372 6.30 3.72 16.41
C LEU A 372 6.73 3.74 14.93
N TYR A 373 6.76 4.92 14.28
CA TYR A 373 7.22 5.05 12.91
C TYR A 373 8.71 4.68 12.78
N GLY A 374 9.56 5.19 13.68
CA GLY A 374 10.99 4.85 13.70
C GLY A 374 11.24 3.37 14.01
N THR A 375 10.49 2.81 14.97
CA THR A 375 10.57 1.37 15.30
C THR A 375 10.14 0.53 14.09
N SER A 376 9.05 0.92 13.43
CA SER A 376 8.59 0.26 12.20
C SER A 376 9.64 0.35 11.09
N ALA A 377 10.27 1.52 10.90
CA ALA A 377 11.31 1.75 9.90
C ALA A 377 12.54 0.85 10.11
N PHE A 378 13.00 0.72 11.36
CA PHE A 378 14.09 -0.18 11.73
C PHE A 378 13.78 -1.65 11.38
N LEU A 379 12.59 -2.13 11.73
CA LEU A 379 12.16 -3.50 11.42
C LEU A 379 11.90 -3.71 9.93
N GLU A 380 11.37 -2.70 9.25
CA GLU A 380 11.09 -2.75 7.82
C GLU A 380 12.37 -2.81 7.00
N ALA A 381 13.41 -2.05 7.36
CA ALA A 381 14.72 -2.12 6.71
C ALA A 381 15.28 -3.55 6.70
N ALA A 382 15.20 -4.26 7.83
CA ALA A 382 15.61 -5.66 7.91
C ALA A 382 14.73 -6.60 7.07
N ARG A 383 13.41 -6.32 7.01
CA ARG A 383 12.44 -7.14 6.28
C ARG A 383 12.66 -7.06 4.77
N ILE A 384 12.89 -5.86 4.24
CA ILE A 384 13.06 -5.62 2.80
C ILE A 384 14.50 -5.80 2.32
N THR A 385 15.47 -5.80 3.25
CA THR A 385 16.92 -6.00 3.00
C THR A 385 17.60 -5.02 2.03
N SER A 386 16.84 -4.07 1.49
CA SER A 386 17.33 -3.04 0.57
C SER A 386 16.47 -1.78 0.71
N VAL A 387 17.08 -0.64 1.03
CA VAL A 387 16.38 0.62 1.30
C VAL A 387 16.81 1.67 0.28
N GLY A 388 15.89 2.15 -0.52
CA GLY A 388 16.13 3.17 -1.55
C GLY A 388 15.26 4.42 -1.36
N ALA A 389 15.41 5.39 -2.24
CA ALA A 389 14.67 6.66 -2.20
C ALA A 389 13.12 6.48 -2.18
N ASN A 390 12.63 5.43 -2.82
CA ASN A 390 11.21 5.12 -2.89
C ASN A 390 10.70 4.21 -1.74
N THR A 391 11.55 3.86 -0.78
CA THR A 391 11.11 3.11 0.39
C THR A 391 10.02 3.88 1.16
N GLY A 392 8.99 3.20 1.57
CA GLY A 392 7.85 3.81 2.28
C GLY A 392 6.80 4.48 1.38
N ILE A 393 6.92 4.41 0.05
CA ILE A 393 5.89 4.96 -0.85
C ILE A 393 4.54 4.30 -0.61
N ASN A 394 3.49 5.12 -0.44
CA ASN A 394 2.11 4.70 -0.17
C ASN A 394 1.90 3.92 1.15
N TYR A 395 2.88 3.91 2.07
CA TYR A 395 2.68 3.27 3.39
C TYR A 395 1.71 4.07 4.27
N GLU A 396 1.58 5.37 4.05
CA GLU A 396 0.54 6.21 4.67
C GLU A 396 -0.85 5.71 4.31
N THR A 397 -1.09 5.38 3.04
CA THR A 397 -2.39 4.85 2.60
C THR A 397 -2.68 3.47 3.17
N ASP A 398 -1.67 2.60 3.24
CA ASP A 398 -1.81 1.27 3.88
C ASP A 398 -2.09 1.41 5.39
N ALA A 399 -1.39 2.30 6.10
CA ALA A 399 -1.58 2.52 7.53
C ALA A 399 -2.97 3.09 7.83
N ILE A 400 -3.38 4.15 7.13
CA ILE A 400 -4.69 4.77 7.29
C ILE A 400 -5.80 3.76 6.98
N SER A 401 -5.68 3.01 5.87
CA SER A 401 -6.65 1.98 5.50
C SER A 401 -6.79 0.91 6.57
N ALA A 402 -5.68 0.41 7.12
CA ALA A 402 -5.67 -0.57 8.19
C ALA A 402 -6.40 -0.07 9.45
N VAL A 403 -6.17 1.20 9.80
CA VAL A 403 -6.79 1.85 10.96
C VAL A 403 -8.29 1.99 10.78
N VAL A 404 -8.74 2.43 9.60
CA VAL A 404 -10.16 2.65 9.30
C VAL A 404 -10.91 1.32 9.14
N VAL A 405 -10.31 0.36 8.43
CA VAL A 405 -10.81 -1.04 8.36
C VAL A 405 -10.94 -1.60 9.77
N GLY A 406 -9.99 -1.30 10.63
CA GLY A 406 -10.00 -1.66 12.06
C GLY A 406 -11.06 -0.94 12.90
N GLY A 407 -11.86 -0.03 12.31
CA GLY A 407 -12.99 0.62 12.97
C GLY A 407 -12.61 1.83 13.83
N VAL A 408 -11.46 2.44 13.61
CA VAL A 408 -11.12 3.76 14.15
C VAL A 408 -11.77 4.82 13.28
N SER A 409 -12.52 5.74 13.89
CA SER A 409 -13.30 6.73 13.16
C SER A 409 -12.51 7.96 12.77
N PHE A 410 -12.65 8.39 11.51
CA PHE A 410 -12.15 9.69 11.05
C PHE A 410 -12.81 10.90 11.75
N SER A 411 -14.01 10.71 12.29
CA SER A 411 -14.68 11.75 13.08
C SER A 411 -14.05 11.96 14.47
N GLY A 412 -13.06 11.14 14.84
CA GLY A 412 -12.38 11.18 16.11
C GLY A 412 -13.13 10.51 17.27
N GLY A 413 -12.46 10.36 18.39
CA GLY A 413 -13.03 9.91 19.67
C GLY A 413 -13.45 8.44 19.75
N VAL A 414 -13.23 7.63 18.71
CA VAL A 414 -13.63 6.22 18.67
C VAL A 414 -12.57 5.36 18.00
N GLY A 415 -12.27 4.21 18.60
CA GLY A 415 -11.33 3.24 18.06
C GLY A 415 -10.88 2.21 19.09
N THR A 416 -10.32 1.10 18.62
CA THR A 416 -9.74 0.05 19.49
C THR A 416 -8.44 -0.48 18.90
N ILE A 417 -7.47 -0.81 19.75
CA ILE A 417 -6.19 -1.40 19.32
C ILE A 417 -6.39 -2.76 18.66
N GLN A 418 -7.31 -3.58 19.20
CA GLN A 418 -7.63 -4.90 18.61
C GLN A 418 -8.15 -4.73 17.17
N GLY A 419 -9.02 -3.73 16.95
CA GLY A 419 -9.50 -3.40 15.61
C GLY A 419 -8.36 -3.03 14.67
N VAL A 420 -7.43 -2.17 15.10
CA VAL A 420 -6.27 -1.78 14.27
C VAL A 420 -5.40 -2.98 13.91
N VAL A 421 -5.14 -3.88 14.88
CA VAL A 421 -4.36 -5.11 14.64
C VAL A 421 -5.05 -6.00 13.60
N ILE A 422 -6.36 -6.24 13.77
CA ILE A 422 -7.15 -7.04 12.81
C ILE A 422 -7.18 -6.37 11.45
N GLY A 423 -7.41 -5.05 11.39
CA GLY A 423 -7.42 -4.28 10.15
C GLY A 423 -6.09 -4.35 9.39
N ALA A 424 -4.96 -4.26 10.10
CA ALA A 424 -3.63 -4.39 9.51
C ALA A 424 -3.39 -5.79 8.92
N ILE A 425 -3.79 -6.85 9.64
CA ILE A 425 -3.66 -8.23 9.16
C ILE A 425 -4.56 -8.46 7.93
N LEU A 426 -5.83 -8.04 7.99
CA LEU A 426 -6.78 -8.20 6.89
C LEU A 426 -6.33 -7.46 5.62
N LEU A 427 -5.95 -6.19 5.75
CA LEU A 427 -5.48 -5.42 4.60
C LEU A 427 -4.24 -6.06 3.97
N GLN A 428 -3.31 -6.53 4.80
CA GLN A 428 -2.10 -7.16 4.30
C GLN A 428 -2.38 -8.56 3.71
N ALA A 429 -3.34 -9.30 4.25
CA ALA A 429 -3.79 -10.56 3.65
C ALA A 429 -4.34 -10.33 2.24
N ILE A 430 -5.11 -9.25 2.02
CA ILE A 430 -5.60 -8.89 0.68
C ILE A 430 -4.46 -8.47 -0.23
N ASN A 431 -3.57 -7.60 0.21
CA ASN A 431 -2.42 -7.17 -0.58
C ASN A 431 -1.56 -8.38 -1.01
N TYR A 432 -1.29 -9.29 -0.07
CA TYR A 432 -0.54 -10.51 -0.34
C TYR A 432 -1.29 -11.44 -1.29
N SER A 433 -2.61 -11.59 -1.12
CA SER A 433 -3.42 -12.44 -1.99
C SER A 433 -3.44 -11.95 -3.43
N LEU A 434 -3.53 -10.63 -3.65
CA LEU A 434 -3.45 -10.04 -4.98
C LEU A 434 -2.08 -10.29 -5.63
N GLN A 435 -0.99 -10.15 -4.85
CA GLN A 435 0.36 -10.48 -5.31
C GLN A 435 0.50 -11.98 -5.62
N PHE A 436 0.00 -12.84 -4.75
CA PHE A 436 0.05 -14.30 -4.90
C PHE A 436 -0.71 -14.80 -6.13
N MET A 437 -1.78 -14.10 -6.50
CA MET A 437 -2.53 -14.36 -7.74
C MET A 437 -1.84 -13.82 -9.00
N GLY A 438 -0.74 -13.08 -8.87
CA GLY A 438 -0.04 -12.45 -9.99
C GLY A 438 -0.78 -11.24 -10.57
N VAL A 439 -1.62 -10.59 -9.78
CA VAL A 439 -2.35 -9.39 -10.21
C VAL A 439 -1.38 -8.25 -10.47
N ASN A 440 -1.58 -7.56 -11.59
CA ASN A 440 -0.79 -6.40 -11.98
C ASN A 440 -0.70 -5.39 -10.82
N PRO A 441 0.51 -4.94 -10.42
CA PRO A 441 0.71 -4.00 -9.32
C PRO A 441 -0.12 -2.71 -9.43
N TYR A 442 -0.35 -2.21 -10.65
CA TYR A 442 -1.16 -1.00 -10.86
C TYR A 442 -2.64 -1.22 -10.51
N LEU A 443 -3.19 -2.41 -10.79
CA LEU A 443 -4.54 -2.77 -10.37
C LEU A 443 -4.68 -2.90 -8.85
N GLN A 444 -3.61 -3.30 -8.15
CA GLN A 444 -3.62 -3.35 -6.69
C GLN A 444 -3.83 -1.95 -6.08
N TYR A 445 -3.31 -0.88 -6.72
CA TYR A 445 -3.60 0.49 -6.28
C TYR A 445 -5.07 0.87 -6.44
N VAL A 446 -5.71 0.45 -7.53
CA VAL A 446 -7.16 0.68 -7.75
C VAL A 446 -7.98 -0.01 -6.66
N VAL A 447 -7.67 -1.27 -6.35
CA VAL A 447 -8.36 -2.03 -5.30
C VAL A 447 -8.18 -1.36 -3.92
N ARG A 448 -6.97 -0.94 -3.58
CA ARG A 448 -6.70 -0.21 -2.32
C ARG A 448 -7.49 1.08 -2.23
N GLY A 449 -7.52 1.89 -3.31
CA GLY A 449 -8.30 3.12 -3.36
C GLY A 449 -9.80 2.88 -3.13
N LEU A 450 -10.36 1.85 -3.75
CA LEU A 450 -11.74 1.46 -3.55
C LEU A 450 -12.04 1.02 -2.11
N ILE A 451 -11.14 0.22 -1.50
CA ILE A 451 -11.27 -0.20 -0.10
C ILE A 451 -11.30 1.03 0.84
N ILE A 452 -10.42 2.00 0.62
CA ILE A 452 -10.36 3.23 1.44
C ILE A 452 -11.67 4.01 1.31
N ILE A 453 -12.13 4.27 0.08
CA ILE A 453 -13.35 5.04 -0.17
C ILE A 453 -14.56 4.35 0.50
N LEU A 454 -14.69 3.03 0.35
CA LEU A 454 -15.77 2.27 0.94
C LEU A 454 -15.69 2.28 2.47
N ALA A 455 -14.50 2.10 3.04
CA ALA A 455 -14.29 2.10 4.49
C ALA A 455 -14.70 3.44 5.10
N VAL A 456 -14.21 4.55 4.52
CA VAL A 456 -14.56 5.91 4.99
C VAL A 456 -16.04 6.21 4.79
N ALA A 457 -16.63 5.85 3.65
CA ALA A 457 -18.05 6.06 3.39
C ALA A 457 -18.95 5.33 4.41
N ILE A 458 -18.59 4.11 4.78
CA ILE A 458 -19.30 3.35 5.81
C ILE A 458 -19.12 3.99 7.20
N ASP A 459 -17.89 4.42 7.54
CA ASP A 459 -17.60 5.07 8.83
C ASP A 459 -18.39 6.36 9.01
N VAL A 460 -18.29 7.29 8.06
CA VAL A 460 -19.00 8.59 8.11
C VAL A 460 -20.51 8.39 8.28
N ARG A 461 -21.10 7.41 7.58
CA ARG A 461 -22.55 7.13 7.70
C ARG A 461 -22.96 6.57 9.07
N LYS A 462 -22.12 5.76 9.72
CA LYS A 462 -22.40 5.29 11.09
C LYS A 462 -22.59 6.44 12.09
N TYR A 463 -21.90 7.56 11.85
CA TYR A 463 -21.95 8.74 12.71
C TYR A 463 -23.12 9.69 12.38
N ILE A 464 -23.41 9.88 11.08
CA ILE A 464 -24.59 10.68 10.67
C ILE A 464 -25.89 10.04 11.15
N ALA A 465 -25.96 8.70 11.18
CA ALA A 465 -27.16 7.99 11.64
C ALA A 465 -27.37 8.04 13.16
N LYS A 466 -26.36 8.46 13.95
CA LYS A 466 -26.46 8.60 15.42
C LYS A 466 -26.78 10.02 15.91
N LYS A 467 -26.66 11.03 15.06
CA LYS A 467 -27.19 12.38 15.27
C LYS A 467 -28.61 12.49 14.71
#